data_b575186a7619a9c71f38195ba69f716b
#
_entry.id   b575186a7619a9c71f38195ba69f716b
#
_cell.length_a   1.000
_cell.length_b   1.000
_cell.length_c   1.000
_cell.angle_alpha   90.00
_cell.angle_beta   90.00
_cell.angle_gamma   90.00
#
_symmetry.space_group_name_H-M   'P 1'
#
loop_
_entity.id
_entity.type
_entity.pdbx_description
1 polymer ?
#
loop_
_entity_poly.entity_id
_entity_poly.type
_entity_poly.pdbx_seq_one_letter_code
_entity_poly.pdbx_strand_id
1 'polypeptide(L)'
;MNELMAKVSEATALQNPTPTELALLKRLEDCAVVMRGMADMMRTTNERMGALEREVRMLTKVTPAQATAINAAIRERAAALCLSYRATGCENMLPAILLDPSVEEAIRKAIRQTMGAQAVRELPRCQYEIVMKQVAMWDDYKTMKRIKNKGVVV
;
A
#
# COMPACT_ATOMS: atom_id res chain seq x y z
N MET A 1 30.01 64.25 -11.89
CA MET A 1 30.46 63.54 -10.65
C MET A 1 29.55 63.83 -9.43
N ASN A 2 28.83 64.95 -9.39
CA ASN A 2 27.99 65.31 -8.25
C ASN A 2 26.64 64.53 -8.13
N GLU A 3 26.06 64.04 -9.23
CA GLU A 3 24.79 63.28 -9.19
C GLU A 3 24.95 61.87 -8.62
N LEU A 4 26.09 61.23 -8.88
CA LEU A 4 26.38 59.92 -8.34
C LEU A 4 26.61 59.97 -6.80
N MET A 5 27.22 61.00 -6.32
CA MET A 5 27.43 61.24 -4.88
C MET A 5 26.13 61.58 -4.15
N ALA A 6 25.20 62.26 -4.81
CA ALA A 6 23.87 62.54 -4.24
C ALA A 6 23.04 61.23 -4.12
N LYS A 7 23.05 60.34 -5.11
CA LYS A 7 22.37 59.06 -5.06
C LYS A 7 22.96 58.08 -4.05
N VAL A 8 24.27 58.13 -3.84
CA VAL A 8 24.94 57.33 -2.79
C VAL A 8 24.59 57.85 -1.40
N SER A 9 24.43 59.21 -1.26
CA SER A 9 24.00 59.82 0.01
C SER A 9 22.53 59.51 0.34
N GLU A 10 21.65 59.43 -0.65
CA GLU A 10 20.26 58.99 -0.44
C GLU A 10 20.20 57.49 -0.07
N ALA A 11 21.03 56.64 -0.65
CA ALA A 11 21.09 55.22 -0.30
C ALA A 11 21.65 54.99 1.12
N THR A 12 22.49 55.89 1.63
CA THR A 12 22.99 55.81 3.03
C THR A 12 21.98 56.40 4.06
N ALA A 13 21.04 57.23 3.63
CA ALA A 13 19.95 57.71 4.51
C ALA A 13 18.98 56.58 4.94
N LEU A 14 18.97 55.45 4.25
CA LEU A 14 18.21 54.24 4.63
C LEU A 14 18.87 53.44 5.77
N GLN A 15 19.99 53.87 6.31
CA GLN A 15 20.74 53.09 7.32
C GLN A 15 20.25 53.27 8.76
N ASN A 16 19.34 54.20 9.02
CA ASN A 16 18.77 54.39 10.35
C ASN A 16 17.23 54.36 10.27
N PRO A 17 16.63 53.19 10.41
CA PRO A 17 15.17 53.06 10.39
C PRO A 17 14.54 53.88 11.50
N THR A 18 13.44 54.56 11.19
CA THR A 18 12.66 55.34 12.17
C THR A 18 12.12 54.39 13.26
N PRO A 19 11.83 54.88 14.46
CA PRO A 19 11.23 54.09 15.53
C PRO A 19 9.96 53.34 15.10
N THR A 20 9.19 53.92 14.18
CA THR A 20 7.96 53.31 13.62
C THR A 20 8.28 52.15 12.68
N GLU A 21 9.30 52.31 11.85
CA GLU A 21 9.78 51.24 10.96
C GLU A 21 10.37 50.05 11.74
N LEU A 22 11.12 50.32 12.81
CA LEU A 22 11.62 49.31 13.72
C LEU A 22 10.46 48.54 14.40
N ALA A 23 9.40 49.25 14.82
CA ALA A 23 8.22 48.60 15.41
C ALA A 23 7.48 47.72 14.39
N LEU A 24 7.40 48.15 13.12
CA LEU A 24 6.79 47.37 12.03
C LEU A 24 7.63 46.15 11.70
N LEU A 25 8.95 46.30 11.60
CA LEU A 25 9.85 45.17 11.37
C LEU A 25 9.73 44.10 12.46
N LYS A 26 9.69 44.50 13.74
CA LYS A 26 9.49 43.59 14.84
C LYS A 26 8.15 42.85 14.77
N ARG A 27 7.06 43.55 14.41
CA ARG A 27 5.76 42.89 14.19
C ARG A 27 5.78 41.92 13.04
N LEU A 28 6.50 42.21 11.96
CA LEU A 28 6.68 41.28 10.84
C LEU A 28 7.47 40.05 11.25
N GLU A 29 8.53 40.21 12.06
CA GLU A 29 9.29 39.09 12.62
C GLU A 29 8.41 38.22 13.52
N ASP A 30 7.64 38.82 14.42
CA ASP A 30 6.69 38.11 15.29
C ASP A 30 5.65 37.32 14.46
N CYS A 31 5.08 37.95 13.42
CA CYS A 31 4.19 37.29 12.47
C CYS A 31 4.87 36.11 11.76
N ALA A 32 6.10 36.31 11.31
CA ALA A 32 6.86 35.24 10.62
C ALA A 32 7.15 34.05 11.56
N VAL A 33 7.40 34.31 12.85
CA VAL A 33 7.56 33.24 13.86
C VAL A 33 6.26 32.49 14.07
N VAL A 34 5.13 33.20 14.21
CA VAL A 34 3.80 32.58 14.34
C VAL A 34 3.46 31.76 13.10
N MET A 35 3.69 32.27 11.89
CA MET A 35 3.40 31.56 10.64
C MET A 35 4.25 30.30 10.50
N ARG A 36 5.52 30.35 10.88
CA ARG A 36 6.38 29.14 10.92
C ARG A 36 5.84 28.11 11.91
N GLY A 37 5.48 28.52 13.11
CA GLY A 37 4.89 27.64 14.11
C GLY A 37 3.58 26.99 13.62
N MET A 38 2.72 27.76 12.93
CA MET A 38 1.51 27.22 12.31
C MET A 38 1.81 26.22 11.19
N ALA A 39 2.80 26.50 10.33
CA ALA A 39 3.21 25.61 9.27
C ALA A 39 3.75 24.28 9.84
N ASP A 40 4.57 24.34 10.90
CA ASP A 40 5.07 23.13 11.57
C ASP A 40 3.95 22.32 12.22
N MET A 41 2.98 22.98 12.84
CA MET A 41 1.80 22.33 13.42
C MET A 41 0.95 21.67 12.33
N MET A 42 0.73 22.33 11.19
CA MET A 42 -0.01 21.77 10.05
C MET A 42 0.71 20.53 9.48
N ARG A 43 2.04 20.60 9.33
CA ARG A 43 2.85 19.46 8.87
C ARG A 43 2.69 18.28 9.81
N THR A 44 2.86 18.48 11.11
CA THR A 44 2.73 17.43 12.13
C THR A 44 1.32 16.83 12.13
N THR A 45 0.30 17.66 11.97
CA THR A 45 -1.10 17.20 11.90
C THR A 45 -1.33 16.35 10.65
N ASN A 46 -0.83 16.77 9.49
CA ASN A 46 -0.92 16.01 8.25
C ASN A 46 -0.19 14.67 8.32
N GLU A 47 0.99 14.63 8.95
CA GLU A 47 1.74 13.39 9.18
C GLU A 47 0.94 12.41 10.06
N ARG A 48 0.34 12.91 11.14
CA ARG A 48 -0.52 12.12 12.04
C ARG A 48 -1.77 11.63 11.32
N MET A 49 -2.43 12.48 10.54
CA MET A 49 -3.58 12.08 9.73
C MET A 49 -3.22 10.99 8.73
N GLY A 50 -2.10 11.13 8.01
CA GLY A 50 -1.63 10.11 7.08
C GLY A 50 -1.26 8.78 7.77
N ALA A 51 -0.78 8.82 9.01
CA ALA A 51 -0.54 7.62 9.81
C ALA A 51 -1.84 6.93 10.21
N LEU A 52 -2.82 7.69 10.72
CA LEU A 52 -4.14 7.20 11.09
C LEU A 52 -4.90 6.61 9.88
N GLU A 53 -4.86 7.27 8.73
CA GLU A 53 -5.48 6.75 7.51
C GLU A 53 -4.89 5.39 7.10
N ARG A 54 -3.58 5.23 7.19
CA ARG A 54 -2.92 3.94 6.91
C ARG A 54 -3.37 2.87 7.89
N GLU A 55 -3.44 3.19 9.17
CA GLU A 55 -3.90 2.27 10.20
C GLU A 55 -5.36 1.86 9.98
N VAL A 56 -6.25 2.81 9.71
CA VAL A 56 -7.67 2.54 9.39
C VAL A 56 -7.79 1.65 8.15
N ARG A 57 -7.00 1.90 7.10
CA ARG A 57 -6.98 1.04 5.90
C ARG A 57 -6.56 -0.39 6.21
N MET A 58 -5.59 -0.58 7.10
CA MET A 58 -5.13 -1.91 7.51
C MET A 58 -6.12 -2.62 8.42
N LEU A 59 -6.83 -1.90 9.27
CA LEU A 59 -7.86 -2.46 10.17
C LEU A 59 -9.19 -2.77 9.45
N THR A 60 -9.48 -2.09 8.34
CA THR A 60 -10.70 -2.34 7.56
C THR A 60 -10.56 -3.65 6.78
N LYS A 61 -11.34 -4.66 7.16
CA LYS A 61 -11.34 -5.98 6.54
C LYS A 61 -12.10 -6.01 5.22
N VAL A 62 -11.82 -7.01 4.39
CA VAL A 62 -12.56 -7.28 3.16
C VAL A 62 -14.03 -7.48 3.44
N THR A 63 -14.89 -6.99 2.54
CA THR A 63 -16.34 -7.21 2.63
C THR A 63 -16.69 -8.69 2.37
N PRO A 64 -17.85 -9.18 2.83
CA PRO A 64 -18.30 -10.54 2.52
C PRO A 64 -18.34 -10.84 1.02
N ALA A 65 -18.74 -9.86 0.20
CA ALA A 65 -18.73 -9.99 -1.26
C ALA A 65 -17.33 -10.15 -1.82
N GLN A 66 -16.35 -9.36 -1.33
CA GLN A 66 -14.95 -9.49 -1.71
C GLN A 66 -14.36 -10.83 -1.28
N ALA A 67 -14.65 -11.30 -0.07
CA ALA A 67 -14.22 -12.61 0.40
C ALA A 67 -14.80 -13.75 -0.46
N THR A 68 -16.04 -13.63 -0.89
CA THR A 68 -16.68 -14.58 -1.82
C THR A 68 -15.98 -14.55 -3.18
N ALA A 69 -15.68 -13.37 -3.72
CA ALA A 69 -14.97 -13.21 -4.98
C ALA A 69 -13.54 -13.82 -4.92
N ILE A 70 -12.80 -13.61 -3.82
CA ILE A 70 -11.48 -14.25 -3.63
C ILE A 70 -11.62 -15.77 -3.64
N ASN A 71 -12.60 -16.32 -2.92
CA ASN A 71 -12.80 -17.78 -2.89
C ASN A 71 -13.20 -18.34 -4.26
N ALA A 72 -14.01 -17.61 -5.03
CA ALA A 72 -14.36 -18.01 -6.40
C ALA A 72 -13.11 -18.00 -7.30
N ALA A 73 -12.31 -16.95 -7.26
CA ALA A 73 -11.06 -16.86 -8.01
C ALA A 73 -10.07 -18.00 -7.64
N ILE A 74 -9.98 -18.37 -6.37
CA ILE A 74 -9.16 -19.50 -5.92
C ILE A 74 -9.62 -20.81 -6.57
N ARG A 75 -10.94 -21.07 -6.60
CA ARG A 75 -11.51 -22.27 -7.24
C ARG A 75 -11.24 -22.30 -8.73
N GLU A 76 -11.49 -21.18 -9.42
CA GLU A 76 -11.23 -21.05 -10.86
C GLU A 76 -9.75 -21.27 -11.17
N ARG A 77 -8.84 -20.69 -10.39
CA ARG A 77 -7.41 -20.86 -10.58
C ARG A 77 -6.97 -22.30 -10.32
N ALA A 78 -7.47 -22.94 -9.26
CA ALA A 78 -7.20 -24.33 -8.95
C ALA A 78 -7.65 -25.25 -10.10
N ALA A 79 -8.86 -25.05 -10.63
CA ALA A 79 -9.38 -25.80 -11.76
C ALA A 79 -8.52 -25.60 -13.02
N ALA A 80 -8.14 -24.37 -13.34
CA ALA A 80 -7.29 -24.04 -14.49
C ALA A 80 -5.91 -24.71 -14.38
N LEU A 81 -5.29 -24.72 -13.20
CA LEU A 81 -4.02 -25.40 -12.96
C LEU A 81 -4.15 -26.92 -13.12
N CYS A 82 -5.18 -27.54 -12.55
CA CYS A 82 -5.42 -28.95 -12.71
C CYS A 82 -5.57 -29.35 -14.18
N LEU A 83 -6.28 -28.54 -14.98
CA LEU A 83 -6.42 -28.76 -16.42
C LEU A 83 -5.09 -28.62 -17.16
N SER A 84 -4.30 -27.58 -16.86
CA SER A 84 -3.01 -27.35 -17.53
C SER A 84 -2.01 -28.45 -17.23
N TYR A 85 -1.92 -28.91 -15.98
CA TYR A 85 -1.03 -30.00 -15.59
C TYR A 85 -1.49 -31.36 -16.15
N ARG A 86 -2.77 -31.52 -16.45
CA ARG A 86 -3.30 -32.70 -17.16
C ARG A 86 -2.93 -32.67 -18.64
N ALA A 87 -3.05 -31.52 -19.30
CA ALA A 87 -2.74 -31.35 -20.71
C ALA A 87 -1.25 -31.57 -21.04
N THR A 88 -0.35 -31.34 -20.08
CA THR A 88 1.11 -31.54 -20.24
C THR A 88 1.60 -32.97 -20.08
N GLY A 89 0.74 -33.97 -20.36
CA GLY A 89 1.15 -35.41 -20.37
C GLY A 89 1.16 -36.09 -19.00
N CYS A 90 0.56 -35.43 -18.00
CA CYS A 90 0.29 -36.08 -16.72
C CYS A 90 -1.01 -36.91 -16.78
N GLU A 91 -1.12 -37.78 -17.81
CA GLU A 91 -2.32 -38.55 -18.10
C GLU A 91 -2.84 -39.45 -16.96
N ASN A 92 -1.98 -39.73 -15.99
CA ASN A 92 -2.35 -40.48 -14.79
C ASN A 92 -2.86 -39.62 -13.62
N MET A 93 -3.11 -38.32 -13.83
CA MET A 93 -3.85 -37.54 -12.85
C MET A 93 -5.32 -37.93 -12.93
N LEU A 94 -5.77 -38.70 -11.96
CA LEU A 94 -7.16 -39.09 -11.77
C LEU A 94 -8.09 -37.89 -11.83
N PRO A 95 -9.32 -38.03 -12.40
CA PRO A 95 -10.35 -36.97 -12.37
C PRO A 95 -10.63 -36.40 -10.96
N ALA A 96 -10.35 -37.18 -9.93
CA ALA A 96 -10.45 -36.77 -8.53
C ALA A 96 -9.55 -35.58 -8.16
N ILE A 97 -8.43 -35.37 -8.88
CA ILE A 97 -7.54 -34.20 -8.62
C ILE A 97 -8.15 -32.89 -9.12
N LEU A 98 -9.06 -32.93 -10.10
CA LEU A 98 -9.82 -31.74 -10.54
C LEU A 98 -10.72 -31.17 -9.44
N LEU A 99 -10.98 -31.96 -8.41
CA LEU A 99 -11.80 -31.61 -7.26
C LEU A 99 -10.97 -31.67 -5.96
N ASP A 100 -9.63 -31.82 -6.06
CA ASP A 100 -8.81 -31.96 -4.88
C ASP A 100 -8.77 -30.62 -4.11
N PRO A 101 -9.41 -30.56 -2.94
CA PRO A 101 -9.40 -29.38 -2.09
C PRO A 101 -7.97 -28.99 -1.65
N SER A 102 -7.00 -29.87 -1.86
CA SER A 102 -5.60 -29.61 -1.52
C SER A 102 -4.96 -28.53 -2.38
N VAL A 103 -5.36 -28.38 -3.66
CA VAL A 103 -4.86 -27.29 -4.52
C VAL A 103 -5.44 -25.95 -4.07
N GLU A 104 -6.76 -25.89 -3.81
CA GLU A 104 -7.39 -24.69 -3.27
C GLU A 104 -6.78 -24.31 -1.92
N GLU A 105 -6.56 -25.30 -1.04
CA GLU A 105 -5.97 -25.04 0.27
C GLU A 105 -4.50 -24.60 0.16
N ALA A 106 -3.75 -25.11 -0.80
CA ALA A 106 -2.39 -24.65 -1.08
C ALA A 106 -2.37 -23.17 -1.50
N ILE A 107 -3.29 -22.76 -2.39
CA ILE A 107 -3.45 -21.36 -2.78
C ILE A 107 -3.85 -20.51 -1.57
N ARG A 108 -4.85 -20.93 -0.79
CA ARG A 108 -5.27 -20.24 0.43
C ARG A 108 -4.13 -20.10 1.43
N LYS A 109 -3.36 -21.14 1.62
CA LYS A 109 -2.20 -21.14 2.52
C LYS A 109 -1.14 -20.15 2.04
N ALA A 110 -0.82 -20.11 0.75
CA ALA A 110 0.13 -19.18 0.18
C ALA A 110 -0.31 -17.72 0.40
N ILE A 111 -1.60 -17.42 0.15
CA ILE A 111 -2.15 -16.08 0.38
C ILE A 111 -2.06 -15.69 1.86
N ARG A 112 -2.49 -16.60 2.75
CA ARG A 112 -2.44 -16.35 4.21
C ARG A 112 -1.02 -16.08 4.70
N GLN A 113 -0.05 -16.86 4.23
CA GLN A 113 1.36 -16.68 4.57
C GLN A 113 1.93 -15.36 4.06
N THR A 114 1.62 -14.99 2.82
CA THR A 114 2.12 -13.74 2.23
C THR A 114 1.50 -12.50 2.87
N MET A 115 0.22 -12.57 3.24
CA MET A 115 -0.53 -11.43 3.79
C MET A 115 -0.53 -11.39 5.32
N GLY A 116 0.00 -12.41 6.01
CA GLY A 116 0.01 -12.48 7.47
C GLY A 116 -1.38 -12.63 8.10
N ALA A 117 -2.39 -13.11 7.32
CA ALA A 117 -3.76 -13.29 7.80
C ALA A 117 -4.04 -14.77 8.13
N GLN A 118 -4.90 -15.02 9.12
CA GLN A 118 -5.31 -16.40 9.45
C GLN A 118 -6.44 -16.91 8.55
N ALA A 119 -7.31 -16.01 8.07
CA ALA A 119 -8.41 -16.33 7.19
C ALA A 119 -8.62 -15.27 6.11
N VAL A 120 -9.21 -15.64 4.98
CA VAL A 120 -9.53 -14.72 3.87
C VAL A 120 -10.39 -13.52 4.35
N ARG A 121 -11.28 -13.74 5.32
CA ARG A 121 -12.14 -12.69 5.88
C ARG A 121 -11.38 -11.65 6.72
N GLU A 122 -10.17 -11.97 7.14
CA GLU A 122 -9.33 -11.09 7.96
C GLU A 122 -8.38 -10.23 7.14
N LEU A 123 -8.34 -10.46 5.83
CA LEU A 123 -7.52 -9.67 4.93
C LEU A 123 -7.91 -8.19 4.96
N PRO A 124 -6.94 -7.26 5.01
CA PRO A 124 -7.23 -5.85 4.87
C PRO A 124 -7.86 -5.55 3.51
N ARG A 125 -8.90 -4.71 3.51
CA ARG A 125 -9.60 -4.33 2.27
C ARG A 125 -8.68 -3.69 1.23
N CYS A 126 -7.69 -2.95 1.67
CA CYS A 126 -6.70 -2.32 0.78
C CYS A 126 -5.82 -3.33 0.03
N GLN A 127 -5.74 -4.57 0.49
CA GLN A 127 -4.96 -5.64 -0.14
C GLN A 127 -5.77 -6.49 -1.12
N TYR A 128 -7.07 -6.25 -1.27
CA TYR A 128 -7.97 -7.04 -2.13
C TYR A 128 -7.41 -7.24 -3.55
N GLU A 129 -7.02 -6.16 -4.22
CA GLU A 129 -6.47 -6.21 -5.59
C GLU A 129 -5.14 -6.99 -5.67
N ILE A 130 -4.31 -6.87 -4.63
CA ILE A 130 -3.04 -7.59 -4.55
C ILE A 130 -3.31 -9.09 -4.41
N VAL A 131 -4.25 -9.46 -3.56
CA VAL A 131 -4.67 -10.86 -3.36
C VAL A 131 -5.23 -11.44 -4.65
N MET A 132 -6.11 -10.72 -5.37
CA MET A 132 -6.66 -11.18 -6.64
C MET A 132 -5.57 -11.42 -7.69
N LYS A 133 -4.57 -10.53 -7.78
CA LYS A 133 -3.41 -10.73 -8.65
C LYS A 133 -2.57 -11.93 -8.24
N GLN A 134 -2.32 -12.12 -6.94
CA GLN A 134 -1.58 -13.28 -6.45
C GLN A 134 -2.29 -14.58 -6.75
N VAL A 135 -3.62 -14.64 -6.58
CA VAL A 135 -4.42 -15.82 -6.95
C VAL A 135 -4.26 -16.12 -8.45
N ALA A 136 -4.41 -15.10 -9.30
CA ALA A 136 -4.31 -15.25 -10.75
C ALA A 136 -2.92 -15.74 -11.23
N MET A 137 -1.87 -15.29 -10.54
CA MET A 137 -0.48 -15.61 -10.89
C MET A 137 0.06 -16.84 -10.15
N TRP A 138 -0.68 -17.39 -9.18
CA TRP A 138 -0.19 -18.50 -8.38
C TRP A 138 0.05 -19.74 -9.25
N ASP A 139 1.29 -20.22 -9.28
CA ASP A 139 1.71 -21.44 -9.93
C ASP A 139 2.94 -21.99 -9.19
N ASP A 140 2.72 -22.91 -8.26
CA ASP A 140 3.78 -23.57 -7.51
C ASP A 140 3.95 -25.01 -7.95
N TYR A 141 4.82 -25.19 -8.93
CA TYR A 141 5.16 -26.49 -9.47
C TYR A 141 5.57 -27.52 -8.41
N LYS A 142 6.34 -27.11 -7.39
CA LYS A 142 6.78 -28.00 -6.31
C LYS A 142 5.60 -28.51 -5.49
N THR A 143 4.67 -27.62 -5.18
CA THR A 143 3.45 -27.95 -4.45
C THR A 143 2.54 -28.81 -5.30
N MET A 144 2.35 -28.50 -6.58
CA MET A 144 1.55 -29.30 -7.51
C MET A 144 2.11 -30.72 -7.67
N LYS A 145 3.42 -30.85 -7.82
CA LYS A 145 4.10 -32.15 -7.86
C LYS A 145 3.93 -32.94 -6.57
N ARG A 146 3.95 -32.31 -5.41
CA ARG A 146 3.75 -32.96 -4.11
C ARG A 146 2.32 -33.47 -3.94
N ILE A 147 1.32 -32.68 -4.37
CA ILE A 147 -0.09 -33.08 -4.36
C ILE A 147 -0.29 -34.31 -5.25
N LYS A 148 0.24 -34.24 -6.47
CA LYS A 148 0.23 -35.41 -7.42
C LYS A 148 0.78 -36.69 -6.78
N ASN A 149 1.94 -36.58 -6.14
CA ASN A 149 2.59 -37.76 -5.55
C ASN A 149 1.82 -38.34 -4.35
N LYS A 150 1.07 -37.51 -3.62
CA LYS A 150 0.20 -38.00 -2.54
C LYS A 150 -1.05 -38.73 -3.02
N GLY A 151 -1.56 -38.39 -4.22
CA GLY A 151 -2.71 -39.06 -4.82
C GLY A 151 -2.40 -40.41 -5.45
N VAL A 152 -1.12 -40.80 -5.56
CA VAL A 152 -0.67 -42.05 -6.15
C VAL A 152 -0.41 -43.16 -5.10
N VAL A 153 -0.51 -42.81 -3.80
CA VAL A 153 -0.36 -43.82 -2.71
C VAL A 153 -1.74 -44.32 -2.34
N VAL A 154 -2.24 -45.27 -3.12
CA VAL A 154 -3.25 -46.26 -2.76
C VAL A 154 -2.78 -47.62 -3.23
#